data_c44cc3e0cf0603ebb03087c86e59900e
#
_entry.id   c44cc3e0cf0603ebb03087c86e59900e
#
_cell.length_a   1.000
_cell.length_b   1.000
_cell.length_c   1.000
_cell.angle_alpha   90.00
_cell.angle_beta   90.00
_cell.angle_gamma   90.00
#
_symmetry.space_group_name_H-M   'P 1'
#
loop_
_entity.id
_entity.type
_entity.pdbx_description
1 polymer ?
#
loop_
_entity_poly.entity_id
_entity_poly.type
_entity_poly.pdbx_seq_one_letter_code
_entity_poly.pdbx_strand_id
1 'polypeptide(L)'
;MSRKYEYAQKLYDEGDFKRANRLYEQIAPQFVGKPQGERVMFFFANSYFEIGDYNVAGYQFERFLKSYPRSDKAAEAAFLGAKSYYMLSPKYSLDQTDTDKALTKLQLFINAYPESEYTVEANAMARELTTKKEQKAFEIAKQFVKLGEYFVLDYNLSGIAALDNFVNDYPGSVYREEALFQKFRAASNLAINSTFRKRKERLDEAVEAYNNLMKDYPETEFAKDAEKLLEDIQEELNKYTELENLAK
;
A
#
# COMPACT_ATOMS: atom_id res chain seq x y z
N MET A 1 13.41 43.70 -6.66
CA MET A 1 12.96 42.74 -5.63
C MET A 1 13.22 43.31 -4.23
N SER A 2 12.46 42.87 -3.21
CA SER A 2 12.66 43.37 -1.85
C SER A 2 13.98 42.82 -1.28
N ARG A 3 14.74 43.65 -0.53
CA ARG A 3 15.96 43.19 0.20
C ARG A 3 15.68 41.95 1.06
N LYS A 4 14.44 41.81 1.59
CA LYS A 4 14.02 40.61 2.33
C LYS A 4 13.99 39.35 1.47
N TYR A 5 13.57 39.45 0.21
CA TYR A 5 13.57 38.31 -0.70
C TYR A 5 15.01 37.85 -1.01
N GLU A 6 15.88 38.78 -1.33
CA GLU A 6 17.29 38.45 -1.63
C GLU A 6 17.96 37.76 -0.43
N TYR A 7 17.66 38.22 0.76
CA TYR A 7 18.19 37.63 2.00
C TYR A 7 17.54 36.24 2.27
N ALA A 8 16.25 36.09 2.04
CA ALA A 8 15.59 34.79 2.14
C ALA A 8 16.17 33.77 1.15
N GLN A 9 16.41 34.20 -0.10
CA GLN A 9 17.00 33.35 -1.12
C GLN A 9 18.43 32.93 -0.75
N LYS A 10 19.23 33.87 -0.25
CA LYS A 10 20.59 33.59 0.22
C LYS A 10 20.58 32.52 1.33
N LEU A 11 19.70 32.65 2.32
CA LEU A 11 19.58 31.66 3.40
C LEU A 11 19.12 30.29 2.87
N TYR A 12 18.21 30.29 1.88
CA TYR A 12 17.78 29.08 1.23
C TYR A 12 18.94 28.38 0.51
N ASP A 13 19.73 29.13 -0.27
CA ASP A 13 20.88 28.63 -1.03
C ASP A 13 22.01 28.13 -0.09
N GLU A 14 22.11 28.68 1.13
CA GLU A 14 23.01 28.24 2.19
C GLU A 14 22.46 27.03 2.99
N GLY A 15 21.25 26.53 2.69
CA GLY A 15 20.60 25.39 3.37
C GLY A 15 19.93 25.76 4.70
N ASP A 16 19.86 27.05 5.06
CA ASP A 16 19.15 27.51 6.25
C ASP A 16 17.66 27.69 5.97
N PHE A 17 17.03 26.57 5.65
CA PHE A 17 15.62 26.54 5.22
C PHE A 17 14.66 27.08 6.30
N LYS A 18 14.96 26.89 7.58
CA LYS A 18 14.10 27.39 8.66
C LYS A 18 14.08 28.92 8.72
N ARG A 19 15.24 29.58 8.59
CA ARG A 19 15.29 31.04 8.56
C ARG A 19 14.77 31.59 7.23
N ALA A 20 15.08 30.93 6.12
CA ALA A 20 14.53 31.30 4.82
C ALA A 20 12.99 31.24 4.80
N ASN A 21 12.40 30.14 5.33
CA ASN A 21 10.97 29.96 5.41
C ASN A 21 10.27 31.09 6.18
N ARG A 22 10.78 31.47 7.37
CA ARG A 22 10.23 32.58 8.15
C ARG A 22 10.22 33.92 7.40
N LEU A 23 11.21 34.14 6.53
CA LEU A 23 11.24 35.34 5.70
C LEU A 23 10.28 35.24 4.53
N TYR A 24 10.22 34.07 3.86
CA TYR A 24 9.23 33.83 2.81
C TYR A 24 7.81 33.97 3.34
N GLU A 25 7.50 33.46 4.54
CA GLU A 25 6.19 33.62 5.17
C GLU A 25 5.76 35.09 5.33
N GLN A 26 6.71 35.98 5.67
CA GLN A 26 6.44 37.41 5.82
C GLN A 26 6.18 38.12 4.47
N ILE A 27 6.81 37.66 3.40
CA ILE A 27 6.74 38.35 2.11
C ILE A 27 5.76 37.70 1.12
N ALA A 28 5.55 36.38 1.20
CA ALA A 28 4.70 35.65 0.27
C ALA A 28 3.28 36.25 0.07
N PRO A 29 2.57 36.68 1.15
CA PRO A 29 1.24 37.27 0.98
C PRO A 29 1.20 38.51 0.07
N GLN A 30 2.31 39.25 -0.02
CA GLN A 30 2.41 40.47 -0.84
C GLN A 30 2.60 40.15 -2.32
N PHE A 31 2.96 38.91 -2.65
CA PHE A 31 3.32 38.46 -3.97
C PHE A 31 2.30 37.53 -4.64
N VAL A 32 1.26 37.11 -3.92
CA VAL A 32 0.21 36.23 -4.44
C VAL A 32 -0.42 36.83 -5.70
N GLY A 33 -0.45 36.07 -6.80
CA GLY A 33 -1.04 36.49 -8.07
C GLY A 33 -0.21 37.51 -8.88
N LYS A 34 0.95 37.94 -8.39
CA LYS A 34 1.85 38.82 -9.14
C LYS A 34 2.86 38.00 -9.95
N PRO A 35 3.28 38.45 -11.15
CA PRO A 35 4.29 37.75 -11.96
C PRO A 35 5.60 37.47 -11.19
N GLN A 36 6.05 38.41 -10.35
CA GLN A 36 7.25 38.23 -9.53
C GLN A 36 7.02 37.29 -8.33
N GLY A 37 5.74 36.96 -8.03
CA GLY A 37 5.36 36.08 -6.94
C GLY A 37 5.62 34.60 -7.21
N GLU A 38 5.71 34.21 -8.47
CA GLU A 38 5.97 32.82 -8.88
C GLU A 38 7.18 32.24 -8.13
N ARG A 39 8.31 32.93 -8.25
CA ARG A 39 9.55 32.48 -7.61
C ARG A 39 9.47 32.48 -6.08
N VAL A 40 8.86 33.50 -5.49
CA VAL A 40 8.68 33.59 -4.04
C VAL A 40 7.81 32.45 -3.53
N MET A 41 6.67 32.18 -4.18
CA MET A 41 5.72 31.15 -3.77
C MET A 41 6.30 29.74 -3.94
N PHE A 42 7.10 29.51 -4.99
CA PHE A 42 7.78 28.24 -5.19
C PHE A 42 8.77 27.96 -4.06
N PHE A 43 9.71 28.88 -3.79
CA PHE A 43 10.71 28.68 -2.73
C PHE A 43 10.10 28.68 -1.34
N PHE A 44 8.98 29.38 -1.13
CA PHE A 44 8.21 29.28 0.10
C PHE A 44 7.65 27.87 0.31
N ALA A 45 7.01 27.30 -0.70
CA ALA A 45 6.52 25.92 -0.63
C ALA A 45 7.68 24.92 -0.43
N ASN A 46 8.76 25.08 -1.20
CA ASN A 46 9.90 24.19 -1.14
C ASN A 46 10.67 24.30 0.19
N SER A 47 10.72 25.47 0.81
CA SER A 47 11.32 25.59 2.14
C SER A 47 10.60 24.80 3.22
N TYR A 48 9.26 24.65 3.14
CA TYR A 48 8.53 23.73 4.03
C TYR A 48 8.86 22.27 3.76
N PHE A 49 9.03 21.90 2.49
CA PHE A 49 9.45 20.55 2.11
C PHE A 49 10.82 20.21 2.69
N GLU A 50 11.80 21.10 2.54
CA GLU A 50 13.17 20.94 3.05
C GLU A 50 13.23 20.90 4.60
N ILE A 51 12.32 21.57 5.28
CA ILE A 51 12.20 21.51 6.75
C ILE A 51 11.56 20.19 7.21
N GLY A 52 10.86 19.45 6.32
CA GLY A 52 10.11 18.25 6.63
C GLY A 52 8.67 18.53 7.08
N ASP A 53 8.17 19.76 6.95
CA ASP A 53 6.76 20.09 7.19
C ASP A 53 5.92 19.78 5.95
N TYR A 54 5.79 18.48 5.67
CA TYR A 54 5.18 17.98 4.44
C TYR A 54 3.68 18.31 4.31
N ASN A 55 2.96 18.43 5.42
CA ASN A 55 1.56 18.85 5.39
C ASN A 55 1.41 20.25 4.80
N VAL A 56 2.21 21.19 5.29
CA VAL A 56 2.17 22.57 4.81
C VAL A 56 2.79 22.67 3.41
N ALA A 57 3.88 21.95 3.15
CA ALA A 57 4.52 21.91 1.84
C ALA A 57 3.55 21.48 0.73
N GLY A 58 2.83 20.37 0.92
CA GLY A 58 1.83 19.89 -0.04
C GLY A 58 0.75 20.93 -0.33
N TYR A 59 0.21 21.56 0.70
CA TYR A 59 -0.78 22.63 0.56
C TYR A 59 -0.21 23.87 -0.18
N GLN A 60 1.02 24.29 0.12
CA GLN A 60 1.63 25.45 -0.53
C GLN A 60 1.97 25.18 -2.00
N PHE A 61 2.40 23.96 -2.36
CA PHE A 61 2.57 23.55 -3.75
C PHE A 61 1.24 23.55 -4.52
N GLU A 62 0.15 23.09 -3.93
CA GLU A 62 -1.19 23.17 -4.55
C GLU A 62 -1.61 24.63 -4.79
N ARG A 63 -1.36 25.51 -3.84
CA ARG A 63 -1.59 26.95 -4.00
C ARG A 63 -0.73 27.55 -5.10
N PHE A 64 0.53 27.14 -5.20
CA PHE A 64 1.42 27.57 -6.28
C PHE A 64 0.86 27.18 -7.64
N LEU A 65 0.50 25.91 -7.82
CA LEU A 65 -0.06 25.40 -9.09
C LEU A 65 -1.37 26.10 -9.49
N LYS A 66 -2.21 26.42 -8.52
CA LYS A 66 -3.44 27.17 -8.76
C LYS A 66 -3.17 28.61 -9.22
N SER A 67 -2.13 29.24 -8.68
CA SER A 67 -1.78 30.63 -8.98
C SER A 67 -0.94 30.76 -10.24
N TYR A 68 -0.10 29.78 -10.54
CA TYR A 68 0.87 29.78 -11.64
C TYR A 68 0.85 28.48 -12.45
N PRO A 69 -0.30 28.12 -13.07
CA PRO A 69 -0.46 26.84 -13.76
C PRO A 69 0.41 26.68 -15.02
N ARG A 70 0.95 27.80 -15.55
CA ARG A 70 1.82 27.84 -16.74
C ARG A 70 3.28 28.12 -16.38
N SER A 71 3.65 27.99 -15.12
CA SER A 71 5.03 28.16 -14.67
C SER A 71 5.94 27.08 -15.24
N ASP A 72 7.16 27.43 -15.57
CA ASP A 72 8.20 26.45 -15.92
C ASP A 72 8.50 25.51 -14.73
N LYS A 73 8.14 25.93 -13.49
CA LYS A 73 8.24 25.15 -12.27
C LYS A 73 6.97 24.32 -11.95
N ALA A 74 5.96 24.32 -12.83
CA ALA A 74 4.70 23.65 -12.53
C ALA A 74 4.86 22.14 -12.38
N ALA A 75 5.62 21.48 -13.25
CA ALA A 75 5.88 20.04 -13.14
C ALA A 75 6.64 19.68 -11.85
N GLU A 76 7.69 20.43 -11.54
CA GLU A 76 8.48 20.26 -10.32
C GLU A 76 7.60 20.48 -9.06
N ALA A 77 6.82 21.55 -9.03
CA ALA A 77 5.92 21.87 -7.93
C ALA A 77 4.83 20.78 -7.75
N ALA A 78 4.28 20.27 -8.84
CA ALA A 78 3.30 19.17 -8.79
C ALA A 78 3.92 17.88 -8.23
N PHE A 79 5.14 17.56 -8.66
CA PHE A 79 5.88 16.41 -8.15
C PHE A 79 6.21 16.56 -6.65
N LEU A 80 6.79 17.70 -6.24
CA LEU A 80 7.14 17.95 -4.83
C LEU A 80 5.90 18.01 -3.93
N GLY A 81 4.79 18.52 -4.45
CA GLY A 81 3.49 18.46 -3.79
C GLY A 81 3.02 17.01 -3.57
N ALA A 82 3.07 16.17 -4.59
CA ALA A 82 2.73 14.74 -4.48
C ALA A 82 3.70 13.99 -3.56
N LYS A 83 5.00 14.28 -3.66
CA LYS A 83 6.04 13.72 -2.79
C LYS A 83 5.86 14.12 -1.33
N SER A 84 5.35 15.32 -1.06
CA SER A 84 5.00 15.74 0.30
C SER A 84 3.95 14.81 0.92
N TYR A 85 2.89 14.47 0.18
CA TYR A 85 1.89 13.49 0.67
C TYR A 85 2.47 12.07 0.80
N TYR A 86 3.36 11.65 -0.12
CA TYR A 86 4.07 10.39 0.01
C TYR A 86 4.86 10.29 1.32
N MET A 87 5.56 11.36 1.72
CA MET A 87 6.33 11.43 2.97
C MET A 87 5.46 11.35 4.23
N LEU A 88 4.16 11.61 4.13
CA LEU A 88 3.20 11.50 5.23
C LEU A 88 2.62 10.09 5.37
N SER A 89 2.81 9.22 4.38
CA SER A 89 2.29 7.85 4.41
C SER A 89 2.87 7.06 5.57
N PRO A 90 2.04 6.53 6.49
CA PRO A 90 2.52 5.82 7.68
C PRO A 90 2.97 4.38 7.35
N LYS A 91 3.38 3.63 8.38
CA LYS A 91 3.62 2.18 8.26
C LYS A 91 2.32 1.46 7.87
N TYR A 92 2.45 0.32 7.15
CA TYR A 92 1.29 -0.45 6.65
C TYR A 92 0.27 -0.82 7.72
N SER A 93 0.71 -1.07 8.96
CA SER A 93 -0.15 -1.50 10.08
C SER A 93 -1.07 -0.40 10.62
N LEU A 94 -0.81 0.88 10.30
CA LEU A 94 -1.59 2.03 10.74
C LEU A 94 -2.70 2.36 9.72
N ASP A 95 -3.52 3.37 10.02
CA ASP A 95 -4.50 3.91 9.08
C ASP A 95 -3.83 4.39 7.78
N GLN A 96 -4.41 4.06 6.62
CA GLN A 96 -3.82 4.34 5.31
C GLN A 96 -4.47 5.51 4.57
N THR A 97 -5.23 6.35 5.28
CA THR A 97 -5.90 7.53 4.67
C THR A 97 -4.89 8.47 4.00
N ASP A 98 -3.73 8.71 4.63
CA ASP A 98 -2.68 9.55 4.04
C ASP A 98 -1.98 8.86 2.86
N THR A 99 -1.87 7.53 2.87
CA THR A 99 -1.39 6.74 1.73
C THR A 99 -2.33 6.88 0.53
N ASP A 100 -3.64 6.83 0.73
CA ASP A 100 -4.63 7.00 -0.35
C ASP A 100 -4.58 8.41 -0.95
N LYS A 101 -4.40 9.44 -0.11
CA LYS A 101 -4.15 10.80 -0.59
C LYS A 101 -2.88 10.90 -1.43
N ALA A 102 -1.79 10.30 -0.95
CA ALA A 102 -0.52 10.30 -1.66
C ALA A 102 -0.63 9.61 -3.03
N LEU A 103 -1.26 8.43 -3.10
CA LEU A 103 -1.53 7.72 -4.35
C LEU A 103 -2.34 8.58 -5.32
N THR A 104 -3.39 9.25 -4.83
CA THR A 104 -4.20 10.17 -5.65
C THR A 104 -3.36 11.31 -6.22
N LYS A 105 -2.50 11.94 -5.40
CA LYS A 105 -1.65 13.06 -5.84
C LYS A 105 -0.56 12.61 -6.81
N LEU A 106 0.06 11.45 -6.58
CA LEU A 106 1.02 10.86 -7.50
C LEU A 106 0.38 10.54 -8.86
N GLN A 107 -0.82 9.95 -8.86
CA GLN A 107 -1.53 9.63 -10.10
C GLN A 107 -1.92 10.89 -10.88
N LEU A 108 -2.38 11.94 -10.19
CA LEU A 108 -2.66 13.24 -10.81
C LEU A 108 -1.40 13.84 -11.46
N PHE A 109 -0.25 13.75 -10.78
CA PHE A 109 1.02 14.20 -11.34
C PHE A 109 1.42 13.41 -12.58
N ILE A 110 1.41 12.06 -12.50
CA ILE A 110 1.79 11.16 -13.60
C ILE A 110 0.92 11.42 -14.84
N ASN A 111 -0.38 11.62 -14.64
CA ASN A 111 -1.32 11.89 -15.74
C ASN A 111 -1.13 13.29 -16.35
N ALA A 112 -0.79 14.30 -15.54
CA ALA A 112 -0.62 15.67 -16.00
C ALA A 112 0.75 15.91 -16.68
N TYR A 113 1.78 15.18 -16.26
CA TYR A 113 3.16 15.37 -16.69
C TYR A 113 3.85 14.05 -17.09
N PRO A 114 3.31 13.27 -18.05
CA PRO A 114 3.82 11.93 -18.38
C PRO A 114 5.27 11.93 -18.87
N GLU A 115 5.72 13.02 -19.52
CA GLU A 115 7.07 13.17 -20.06
C GLU A 115 8.04 13.90 -19.09
N SER A 116 7.64 14.13 -17.85
CA SER A 116 8.50 14.80 -16.86
C SER A 116 9.65 13.88 -16.41
N GLU A 117 10.81 14.46 -16.15
CA GLU A 117 11.95 13.75 -15.53
C GLU A 117 11.61 13.09 -14.19
N TYR A 118 10.61 13.60 -13.46
CA TYR A 118 10.14 13.07 -12.19
C TYR A 118 9.17 11.89 -12.30
N THR A 119 8.70 11.56 -13.51
CA THR A 119 7.65 10.54 -13.71
C THR A 119 8.10 9.14 -13.31
N VAL A 120 9.39 8.82 -13.54
CA VAL A 120 9.96 7.53 -13.15
C VAL A 120 9.93 7.38 -11.61
N GLU A 121 10.34 8.42 -10.88
CA GLU A 121 10.34 8.42 -9.41
C GLU A 121 8.90 8.38 -8.87
N ALA A 122 7.99 9.16 -9.44
CA ALA A 122 6.57 9.17 -9.04
C ALA A 122 5.90 7.80 -9.22
N ASN A 123 6.20 7.09 -10.31
CA ASN A 123 5.71 5.72 -10.52
C ASN A 123 6.31 4.72 -9.53
N ALA A 124 7.58 4.88 -9.15
CA ALA A 124 8.21 4.04 -8.13
C ALA A 124 7.54 4.24 -6.76
N MET A 125 7.30 5.50 -6.37
CA MET A 125 6.57 5.85 -5.14
C MET A 125 5.15 5.29 -5.14
N ALA A 126 4.42 5.41 -6.24
CA ALA A 126 3.05 4.88 -6.35
C ALA A 126 3.03 3.36 -6.20
N ARG A 127 3.98 2.64 -6.80
CA ARG A 127 4.13 1.19 -6.63
C ARG A 127 4.42 0.82 -5.18
N GLU A 128 5.34 1.51 -4.52
CA GLU A 128 5.66 1.26 -3.11
C GLU A 128 4.42 1.42 -2.22
N LEU A 129 3.67 2.51 -2.40
CA LEU A 129 2.44 2.75 -1.63
C LEU A 129 1.35 1.71 -1.91
N THR A 130 1.23 1.24 -3.15
CA THR A 130 0.31 0.16 -3.52
C THR A 130 0.71 -1.13 -2.82
N THR A 131 1.98 -1.53 -2.90
CA THR A 131 2.50 -2.72 -2.19
C THR A 131 2.29 -2.61 -0.67
N LYS A 132 2.44 -1.41 -0.09
CA LYS A 132 2.15 -1.17 1.34
C LYS A 132 0.69 -1.44 1.70
N LYS A 133 -0.26 -1.07 0.85
CA LYS A 133 -1.69 -1.37 1.03
C LYS A 133 -1.98 -2.85 0.88
N GLU A 134 -1.37 -3.50 -0.13
CA GLU A 134 -1.44 -4.95 -0.32
C GLU A 134 -0.93 -5.69 0.92
N GLN A 135 0.23 -5.28 1.45
CA GLN A 135 0.79 -5.83 2.67
C GLN A 135 -0.19 -5.75 3.84
N LYS A 136 -0.84 -4.59 4.03
CA LYS A 136 -1.84 -4.43 5.09
C LYS A 136 -3.00 -5.42 4.93
N ALA A 137 -3.56 -5.52 3.73
CA ALA A 137 -4.68 -6.42 3.45
C ALA A 137 -4.29 -7.89 3.68
N PHE A 138 -3.11 -8.28 3.20
CA PHE A 138 -2.57 -9.62 3.37
C PHE A 138 -2.32 -9.95 4.85
N GLU A 139 -1.67 -9.06 5.62
CA GLU A 139 -1.38 -9.30 7.03
C GLU A 139 -2.66 -9.40 7.89
N ILE A 140 -3.71 -8.64 7.54
CA ILE A 140 -5.02 -8.78 8.19
C ILE A 140 -5.61 -10.17 7.91
N ALA A 141 -5.59 -10.63 6.66
CA ALA A 141 -6.09 -11.95 6.28
C ALA A 141 -5.32 -13.07 6.98
N LYS A 142 -3.99 -12.99 7.00
CA LYS A 142 -3.09 -13.92 7.69
C LYS A 142 -3.33 -13.96 9.21
N GLN A 143 -3.73 -12.84 9.80
CA GLN A 143 -4.06 -12.77 11.22
C GLN A 143 -5.31 -13.60 11.55
N PHE A 144 -6.33 -13.61 10.68
CA PHE A 144 -7.50 -14.48 10.84
C PHE A 144 -7.13 -15.97 10.78
N VAL A 145 -6.23 -16.36 9.87
CA VAL A 145 -5.71 -17.75 9.80
C VAL A 145 -5.07 -18.15 11.11
N LYS A 146 -4.19 -17.29 11.66
CA LYS A 146 -3.57 -17.50 12.97
C LYS A 146 -4.59 -17.67 14.09
N LEU A 147 -5.60 -16.81 14.13
CA LEU A 147 -6.66 -16.91 15.15
C LEU A 147 -7.47 -18.20 15.01
N GLY A 148 -7.72 -18.65 13.77
CA GLY A 148 -8.40 -19.92 13.48
C GLY A 148 -7.61 -21.15 13.90
N GLU A 149 -6.28 -21.07 13.81
CA GLU A 149 -5.37 -22.17 14.17
C GLU A 149 -5.23 -22.35 15.69
N TYR A 150 -5.12 -21.25 16.44
CA TYR A 150 -4.76 -21.29 17.86
C TYR A 150 -5.90 -21.03 18.84
N PHE A 151 -7.01 -20.45 18.40
CA PHE A 151 -8.07 -20.00 19.31
C PHE A 151 -9.48 -20.48 18.93
N VAL A 152 -10.02 -20.04 17.82
CA VAL A 152 -11.41 -20.30 17.41
C VAL A 152 -11.46 -20.74 15.95
N LEU A 153 -11.89 -21.98 15.73
CA LEU A 153 -11.91 -22.63 14.42
C LEU A 153 -12.63 -21.80 13.34
N ASP A 154 -13.71 -21.11 13.70
CA ASP A 154 -14.50 -20.30 12.75
C ASP A 154 -13.74 -19.10 12.17
N TYR A 155 -12.66 -18.64 12.80
CA TYR A 155 -11.79 -17.63 12.20
C TYR A 155 -11.11 -18.08 10.91
N ASN A 156 -10.96 -19.41 10.69
CA ASN A 156 -10.49 -19.92 9.41
C ASN A 156 -11.43 -19.55 8.25
N LEU A 157 -12.75 -19.56 8.48
CA LEU A 157 -13.72 -19.11 7.46
C LEU A 157 -13.50 -17.64 7.08
N SER A 158 -13.28 -16.79 8.09
CA SER A 158 -12.96 -15.38 7.88
C SER A 158 -11.61 -15.20 7.16
N GLY A 159 -10.61 -16.02 7.53
CA GLY A 159 -9.28 -16.03 6.88
C GLY A 159 -9.36 -16.45 5.41
N ILE A 160 -10.08 -17.52 5.11
CA ILE A 160 -10.30 -17.99 3.72
C ILE A 160 -10.97 -16.91 2.90
N ALA A 161 -12.07 -16.33 3.39
CA ALA A 161 -12.79 -15.27 2.68
C ALA A 161 -11.92 -14.01 2.48
N ALA A 162 -11.13 -13.61 3.48
CA ALA A 162 -10.22 -12.47 3.38
C ALA A 162 -9.09 -12.72 2.37
N LEU A 163 -8.55 -13.96 2.32
CA LEU A 163 -7.52 -14.34 1.35
C LEU A 163 -8.07 -14.44 -0.07
N ASP A 164 -9.32 -14.91 -0.24
CA ASP A 164 -9.99 -14.90 -1.55
C ASP A 164 -10.18 -13.48 -2.07
N ASN A 165 -10.66 -12.57 -1.22
CA ASN A 165 -10.79 -11.17 -1.58
C ASN A 165 -9.41 -10.58 -1.94
N PHE A 166 -8.37 -10.87 -1.14
CA PHE A 166 -7.01 -10.40 -1.42
C PHE A 166 -6.50 -10.87 -2.80
N VAL A 167 -6.63 -12.16 -3.10
CA VAL A 167 -6.15 -12.74 -4.38
C VAL A 167 -6.92 -12.16 -5.58
N ASN A 168 -8.22 -11.86 -5.40
CA ASN A 168 -9.05 -11.25 -6.43
C ASN A 168 -8.74 -9.75 -6.63
N ASP A 169 -8.56 -9.01 -5.53
CA ASP A 169 -8.32 -7.57 -5.58
C ASP A 169 -6.89 -7.23 -6.04
N TYR A 170 -5.92 -8.13 -5.75
CA TYR A 170 -4.50 -7.93 -6.03
C TYR A 170 -3.87 -9.11 -6.80
N PRO A 171 -4.31 -9.39 -8.03
CA PRO A 171 -3.87 -10.58 -8.79
C PRO A 171 -2.37 -10.57 -9.12
N GLY A 172 -1.74 -9.39 -9.16
CA GLY A 172 -0.29 -9.22 -9.41
C GLY A 172 0.55 -8.98 -8.14
N SER A 173 -0.02 -9.18 -6.96
CA SER A 173 0.69 -8.95 -5.69
C SER A 173 1.85 -9.91 -5.48
N VAL A 174 2.93 -9.39 -4.90
CA VAL A 174 4.07 -10.21 -4.44
C VAL A 174 3.70 -11.16 -3.30
N TYR A 175 2.58 -10.90 -2.61
CA TYR A 175 2.07 -11.74 -1.52
C TYR A 175 1.09 -12.82 -2.02
N ARG A 176 0.80 -12.91 -3.32
CA ARG A 176 -0.23 -13.81 -3.87
C ARG A 176 0.09 -15.28 -3.64
N GLU A 177 1.34 -15.68 -3.82
CA GLU A 177 1.78 -17.05 -3.57
C GLU A 177 1.56 -17.45 -2.11
N GLU A 178 2.07 -16.65 -1.17
CA GLU A 178 1.85 -16.91 0.26
C GLU A 178 0.37 -16.86 0.62
N ALA A 179 -0.43 -15.98 0.01
CA ALA A 179 -1.87 -15.90 0.27
C ALA A 179 -2.60 -17.19 -0.13
N LEU A 180 -2.28 -17.79 -1.26
CA LEU A 180 -2.83 -19.09 -1.68
C LEU A 180 -2.40 -20.21 -0.72
N PHE A 181 -1.15 -20.24 -0.29
CA PHE A 181 -0.70 -21.20 0.71
C PHE A 181 -1.41 -21.02 2.07
N GLN A 182 -1.55 -19.80 2.56
CA GLN A 182 -2.27 -19.53 3.80
C GLN A 182 -3.76 -19.89 3.71
N LYS A 183 -4.39 -19.71 2.54
CA LYS A 183 -5.75 -20.17 2.26
C LYS A 183 -5.85 -21.69 2.38
N PHE A 184 -4.94 -22.42 1.72
CA PHE A 184 -4.89 -23.88 1.83
C PHE A 184 -4.70 -24.33 3.28
N ARG A 185 -3.79 -23.70 4.02
CA ARG A 185 -3.54 -23.98 5.44
C ARG A 185 -4.79 -23.77 6.31
N ALA A 186 -5.51 -22.65 6.09
CA ALA A 186 -6.76 -22.37 6.81
C ALA A 186 -7.85 -23.38 6.46
N ALA A 187 -7.98 -23.76 5.20
CA ALA A 187 -8.95 -24.75 4.74
C ALA A 187 -8.64 -26.14 5.34
N SER A 188 -7.36 -26.52 5.38
CA SER A 188 -6.89 -27.78 5.99
C SER A 188 -7.25 -27.84 7.47
N ASN A 189 -6.89 -26.79 8.23
CA ASN A 189 -7.20 -26.73 9.67
C ASN A 189 -8.71 -26.77 9.93
N LEU A 190 -9.49 -26.04 9.13
CA LEU A 190 -10.94 -26.04 9.21
C LEU A 190 -11.53 -27.42 8.93
N ALA A 191 -11.04 -28.11 7.90
CA ALA A 191 -11.53 -29.42 7.47
C ALA A 191 -11.28 -30.51 8.52
N ILE A 192 -10.03 -30.64 8.96
CA ILE A 192 -9.58 -31.66 9.90
C ILE A 192 -10.35 -31.56 11.25
N ASN A 193 -10.57 -30.34 11.72
CA ASN A 193 -11.25 -30.08 12.98
C ASN A 193 -12.77 -29.92 12.87
N SER A 194 -13.35 -30.24 11.73
CA SER A 194 -14.79 -30.12 11.48
C SER A 194 -15.57 -31.29 12.05
N THR A 195 -16.85 -31.06 12.37
CA THR A 195 -17.80 -32.13 12.68
C THR A 195 -17.98 -33.06 11.49
N PHE A 196 -18.30 -34.33 11.73
CA PHE A 196 -18.47 -35.36 10.71
C PHE A 196 -19.36 -34.89 9.52
N ARG A 197 -20.47 -34.21 9.84
CA ARG A 197 -21.43 -33.71 8.82
C ARG A 197 -20.84 -32.76 7.79
N LYS A 198 -19.88 -31.90 8.17
CA LYS A 198 -19.26 -30.91 7.31
C LYS A 198 -17.86 -31.31 6.82
N ARG A 199 -17.32 -32.39 7.36
CA ARG A 199 -15.91 -32.75 7.17
C ARG A 199 -15.59 -33.05 5.73
N LYS A 200 -16.40 -33.88 5.05
CA LYS A 200 -16.17 -34.29 3.68
C LYS A 200 -16.10 -33.09 2.72
N GLU A 201 -17.10 -32.22 2.75
CA GLU A 201 -17.16 -31.00 1.93
C GLU A 201 -15.90 -30.14 2.14
N ARG A 202 -15.53 -29.90 3.40
CA ARG A 202 -14.37 -29.06 3.73
C ARG A 202 -13.02 -29.71 3.39
N LEU A 203 -12.92 -31.02 3.44
CA LEU A 203 -11.73 -31.75 2.97
C LEU A 203 -11.58 -31.60 1.44
N ASP A 204 -12.68 -31.69 0.70
CA ASP A 204 -12.66 -31.48 -0.75
C ASP A 204 -12.29 -30.02 -1.11
N GLU A 205 -12.82 -29.03 -0.37
CA GLU A 205 -12.45 -27.60 -0.52
C GLU A 205 -10.95 -27.37 -0.23
N ALA A 206 -10.38 -28.06 0.77
CA ALA A 206 -8.97 -27.98 1.08
C ALA A 206 -8.08 -28.57 -0.05
N VAL A 207 -8.49 -29.72 -0.63
CA VAL A 207 -7.81 -30.29 -1.80
C VAL A 207 -7.88 -29.33 -3.00
N GLU A 208 -9.01 -28.68 -3.22
CA GLU A 208 -9.15 -27.67 -4.28
C GLU A 208 -8.20 -26.48 -4.05
N ALA A 209 -8.08 -25.99 -2.80
CA ALA A 209 -7.16 -24.92 -2.45
C ALA A 209 -5.70 -25.30 -2.71
N TYR A 210 -5.30 -26.55 -2.40
CA TYR A 210 -3.98 -27.09 -2.76
C TYR A 210 -3.77 -27.09 -4.28
N ASN A 211 -4.73 -27.62 -5.03
CA ASN A 211 -4.63 -27.69 -6.48
C ASN A 211 -4.51 -26.31 -7.13
N ASN A 212 -5.19 -25.31 -6.60
CA ASN A 212 -5.11 -23.93 -7.06
C ASN A 212 -3.71 -23.33 -6.79
N LEU A 213 -3.12 -23.59 -5.62
CA LEU A 213 -1.77 -23.19 -5.29
C LEU A 213 -0.77 -23.81 -6.28
N MET A 214 -0.81 -25.14 -6.46
CA MET A 214 0.14 -25.86 -7.30
C MET A 214 -0.03 -25.56 -8.81
N LYS A 215 -1.24 -25.20 -9.23
CA LYS A 215 -1.52 -24.76 -10.60
C LYS A 215 -0.87 -23.42 -10.90
N ASP A 216 -1.00 -22.44 -9.98
CA ASP A 216 -0.49 -21.09 -10.18
C ASP A 216 1.01 -20.99 -9.87
N TYR A 217 1.51 -21.83 -8.94
CA TYR A 217 2.90 -21.86 -8.46
C TYR A 217 3.43 -23.29 -8.34
N PRO A 218 3.77 -23.98 -9.46
CA PRO A 218 4.24 -25.37 -9.44
C PRO A 218 5.55 -25.59 -8.66
N GLU A 219 6.38 -24.55 -8.57
CA GLU A 219 7.68 -24.54 -7.87
C GLU A 219 7.60 -23.67 -6.60
N THR A 220 6.47 -23.68 -5.91
CA THR A 220 6.26 -22.86 -4.71
C THR A 220 7.31 -23.12 -3.62
N GLU A 221 7.76 -22.07 -2.94
CA GLU A 221 8.63 -22.20 -1.77
C GLU A 221 7.96 -22.96 -0.61
N PHE A 222 6.62 -23.03 -0.60
CA PHE A 222 5.82 -23.71 0.41
C PHE A 222 5.56 -25.19 0.10
N ALA A 223 6.16 -25.79 -0.95
CA ALA A 223 5.85 -27.11 -1.44
C ALA A 223 5.89 -28.19 -0.33
N LYS A 224 6.96 -28.22 0.48
CA LYS A 224 7.11 -29.22 1.56
C LYS A 224 6.00 -29.15 2.62
N ASP A 225 5.64 -27.92 3.02
CA ASP A 225 4.61 -27.72 4.03
C ASP A 225 3.23 -28.03 3.43
N ALA A 226 3.01 -27.70 2.17
CA ALA A 226 1.79 -27.99 1.44
C ALA A 226 1.59 -29.50 1.22
N GLU A 227 2.64 -30.24 0.84
CA GLU A 227 2.60 -31.69 0.68
C GLU A 227 2.25 -32.39 2.01
N LYS A 228 2.87 -31.97 3.11
CA LYS A 228 2.57 -32.53 4.43
C LYS A 228 1.11 -32.32 4.83
N LEU A 229 0.57 -31.10 4.64
CA LEU A 229 -0.83 -30.83 4.91
C LEU A 229 -1.77 -31.63 4.00
N LEU A 230 -1.38 -31.87 2.75
CA LEU A 230 -2.15 -32.72 1.84
C LEU A 230 -2.17 -34.18 2.29
N GLU A 231 -1.06 -34.72 2.81
CA GLU A 231 -1.01 -36.06 3.39
C GLU A 231 -2.00 -36.18 4.55
N ASP A 232 -1.99 -35.21 5.48
CA ASP A 232 -2.95 -35.18 6.63
C ASP A 232 -4.41 -35.16 6.14
N ILE A 233 -4.72 -34.40 5.07
CA ILE A 233 -6.06 -34.33 4.46
C ILE A 233 -6.42 -35.68 3.82
N GLN A 234 -5.51 -36.33 3.13
CA GLN A 234 -5.76 -37.63 2.49
C GLN A 234 -6.02 -38.72 3.51
N GLU A 235 -5.29 -38.73 4.64
CA GLU A 235 -5.57 -39.63 5.75
C GLU A 235 -6.99 -39.43 6.33
N GLU A 236 -7.40 -38.18 6.51
CA GLU A 236 -8.74 -37.89 7.04
C GLU A 236 -9.85 -38.23 6.03
N LEU A 237 -9.62 -38.06 4.74
CA LEU A 237 -10.53 -38.50 3.68
C LEU A 237 -10.73 -40.03 3.71
N ASN A 238 -9.63 -40.80 3.86
CA ASN A 238 -9.68 -42.24 3.95
C ASN A 238 -10.47 -42.70 5.18
N LYS A 239 -10.18 -42.15 6.37
CA LYS A 239 -10.91 -42.39 7.61
C LYS A 239 -12.40 -42.09 7.47
N TYR A 240 -12.75 -40.95 6.82
CA TYR A 240 -14.14 -40.58 6.58
C TYR A 240 -14.87 -41.62 5.71
N THR A 241 -14.22 -42.07 4.64
CA THR A 241 -14.80 -43.06 3.72
C THR A 241 -15.02 -44.41 4.39
N GLU A 242 -14.08 -44.87 5.23
CA GLU A 242 -14.22 -46.09 6.03
C GLU A 242 -15.42 -46.01 6.99
N LEU A 243 -15.54 -44.89 7.72
CA LEU A 243 -16.66 -44.67 8.64
C LEU A 243 -18.02 -44.60 7.93
N GLU A 244 -18.07 -43.95 6.76
CA GLU A 244 -19.28 -43.91 5.95
C GLU A 244 -19.72 -45.31 5.47
N ASN A 245 -18.74 -46.15 5.10
CA ASN A 245 -19.02 -47.55 4.68
C ASN A 245 -19.48 -48.45 5.83
N LEU A 246 -19.00 -48.21 7.06
CA LEU A 246 -19.44 -48.95 8.24
C LEU A 246 -20.84 -48.53 8.74
N ALA A 247 -21.30 -47.36 8.35
CA ALA A 247 -22.60 -46.82 8.72
C ALA A 247 -23.74 -47.21 7.75
N LYS A 248 -23.43 -47.82 6.62
CA LYS A 248 -24.37 -48.40 5.64
C LYS A 248 -24.66 -49.85 5.91
#